data_6f0895df4fb2739f7502c87b8179f2aa
#
_entry.id   6f0895df4fb2739f7502c87b8179f2aa
#
_cell.length_a   1.000
_cell.length_b   1.000
_cell.length_c   1.000
_cell.angle_alpha   90.00
_cell.angle_beta   90.00
_cell.angle_gamma   90.00
#
_symmetry.space_group_name_H-M   'P 1'
#
loop_
_entity.id
_entity.type
_entity.pdbx_description
1 polymer ?
#
loop_
_entity_poly.entity_id
_entity_poly.type
_entity_poly.pdbx_seq_one_letter_code
_entity_poly.pdbx_strand_id
1 'polypeptide(L)'
;VTLSIKGERAYGYLKAERGVHRLVRLSPFDTAHRRHTSFASVDVLPQCEEHKEFEVKPDELRIDTYRASGAGGQHVNTTDSAVRITHLPTGIVVQCQQERSQHSNREKAMRILYARLADHYQRKQEEELNALRGEQKEIAWGSQIRSYVFHPYTLVKDHRTNVEVGNIQAVMDGEIDVFLETFLLQQSKGDTR
;
A
#
# COMPACT_ATOMS: atom_id res chain seq x y z
N VAL A 1 -0.44 -14.02 9.34
CA VAL A 1 -1.84 -13.84 9.82
C VAL A 1 -2.27 -12.43 9.49
N THR A 2 -3.46 -12.25 8.91
CA THR A 2 -4.06 -10.95 8.64
C THR A 2 -5.28 -10.78 9.54
N LEU A 3 -5.38 -9.63 10.20
CA LEU A 3 -6.48 -9.29 11.10
C LEU A 3 -7.16 -8.02 10.60
N SER A 4 -8.48 -7.98 10.60
CA SER A 4 -9.27 -6.77 10.35
C SER A 4 -9.81 -6.25 11.68
N ILE A 5 -9.40 -5.03 12.05
CA ILE A 5 -9.75 -4.40 13.32
C ILE A 5 -10.58 -3.16 13.01
N LYS A 6 -11.77 -3.07 13.61
CA LYS A 6 -12.67 -1.93 13.49
C LYS A 6 -12.80 -1.23 14.84
N GLY A 7 -12.65 0.07 14.85
CA GLY A 7 -12.78 0.86 16.06
C GLY A 7 -12.51 2.34 15.80
N GLU A 8 -12.95 3.19 16.71
CA GLU A 8 -12.67 4.61 16.63
C GLU A 8 -11.17 4.85 16.76
N ARG A 9 -10.56 5.55 15.79
CA ARG A 9 -9.12 5.84 15.73
C ARG A 9 -8.20 4.60 15.75
N ALA A 10 -8.73 3.40 15.43
CA ALA A 10 -7.98 2.14 15.50
C ALA A 10 -6.67 2.20 14.70
N TYR A 11 -6.68 2.74 13.49
CA TYR A 11 -5.48 2.91 12.67
C TYR A 11 -4.42 3.80 13.35
N GLY A 12 -4.83 4.92 13.96
CA GLY A 12 -3.92 5.85 14.62
C GLY A 12 -3.16 5.21 15.79
N TYR A 13 -3.84 4.41 16.60
CA TYR A 13 -3.22 3.66 17.71
C TYR A 13 -2.35 2.52 17.18
N LEU A 14 -2.88 1.68 16.31
CA LEU A 14 -2.16 0.49 15.82
C LEU A 14 -0.95 0.83 14.95
N LYS A 15 -0.94 1.98 14.29
CA LYS A 15 0.23 2.49 13.58
C LYS A 15 1.49 2.52 14.47
N ALA A 16 1.33 2.72 15.77
CA ALA A 16 2.43 2.69 16.73
C ALA A 16 3.06 1.29 16.92
N GLU A 17 2.33 0.21 16.62
CA GLU A 17 2.84 -1.17 16.70
C GLU A 17 3.55 -1.65 15.44
N ARG A 18 3.56 -0.84 14.39
CA ARG A 18 4.20 -1.18 13.13
C ARG A 18 5.71 -1.28 13.27
N GLY A 19 6.28 -2.41 12.87
CA GLY A 19 7.71 -2.66 12.87
C GLY A 19 8.07 -4.09 13.24
N VAL A 20 9.33 -4.31 13.61
CA VAL A 20 9.87 -5.61 13.96
C VAL A 20 9.81 -5.81 15.47
N HIS A 21 9.24 -6.93 15.91
CA HIS A 21 9.16 -7.36 17.29
C HIS A 21 10.08 -8.57 17.52
N ARG A 22 10.86 -8.53 18.58
CA ARG A 22 11.82 -9.57 18.94
C ARG A 22 11.36 -10.35 20.16
N LEU A 23 11.24 -11.66 20.05
CA LEU A 23 10.90 -12.56 21.13
C LEU A 23 12.12 -13.39 21.54
N VAL A 24 12.44 -13.42 22.82
CA VAL A 24 13.51 -14.24 23.41
C VAL A 24 12.91 -15.14 24.48
N ARG A 25 12.88 -16.45 24.26
CA ARG A 25 12.34 -17.43 25.19
C ARG A 25 13.06 -18.76 25.11
N LEU A 26 12.84 -19.63 26.10
CA LEU A 26 13.14 -21.05 25.95
C LEU A 26 12.18 -21.63 24.91
N SER A 27 12.71 -22.36 23.92
CA SER A 27 11.90 -22.93 22.86
C SER A 27 11.06 -24.08 23.39
N PRO A 28 9.72 -24.05 23.22
CA PRO A 28 8.87 -25.19 23.56
C PRO A 28 9.01 -26.35 22.55
N PHE A 29 9.67 -26.12 21.40
CA PHE A 29 9.87 -27.10 20.33
C PHE A 29 11.27 -27.74 20.36
N ASP A 30 12.19 -27.17 21.15
CA ASP A 30 13.54 -27.71 21.30
C ASP A 30 13.60 -28.65 22.51
N THR A 31 13.92 -29.92 22.27
CA THR A 31 14.06 -30.95 23.31
C THR A 31 15.14 -30.61 24.34
N ALA A 32 16.13 -29.80 23.95
CA ALA A 32 17.18 -29.33 24.83
C ALA A 32 16.82 -28.05 25.59
N HIS A 33 15.59 -27.52 25.46
CA HIS A 33 15.09 -26.31 26.08
C HIS A 33 16.04 -25.09 25.97
N ARG A 34 16.71 -24.97 24.85
CA ARG A 34 17.64 -23.85 24.60
C ARG A 34 16.89 -22.55 24.40
N ARG A 35 17.57 -21.46 24.72
CA ARG A 35 17.07 -20.10 24.47
C ARG A 35 17.14 -19.78 22.98
N HIS A 36 16.00 -19.43 22.40
CA HIS A 36 15.86 -19.01 21.00
C HIS A 36 15.38 -17.58 20.91
N THR A 37 15.77 -16.94 19.81
CA THR A 37 15.28 -15.60 19.43
C THR A 37 14.47 -15.73 18.16
N SER A 38 13.26 -15.17 18.17
CA SER A 38 12.37 -15.11 17.02
C SER A 38 12.01 -13.66 16.72
N PHE A 39 11.77 -13.36 15.45
CA PHE A 39 11.34 -12.05 15.02
C PHE A 39 9.99 -12.16 14.33
N ALA A 40 9.12 -11.17 14.55
CA ALA A 40 7.86 -10.99 13.84
C ALA A 40 7.77 -9.56 13.33
N SER A 41 7.32 -9.38 12.11
CA SER A 41 7.02 -8.06 11.57
C SER A 41 5.52 -7.81 11.64
N VAL A 42 5.15 -6.64 12.14
CA VAL A 42 3.77 -6.14 12.15
C VAL A 42 3.68 -5.03 11.12
N ASP A 43 2.76 -5.18 10.17
CA ASP A 43 2.38 -4.13 9.23
C ASP A 43 0.94 -3.70 9.51
N VAL A 44 0.68 -2.39 9.47
CA VAL A 44 -0.63 -1.82 9.76
C VAL A 44 -1.03 -0.92 8.61
N LEU A 45 -2.14 -1.26 7.98
CA LEU A 45 -2.68 -0.52 6.84
C LEU A 45 -4.10 -0.06 7.15
N PRO A 46 -4.47 1.16 6.75
CA PRO A 46 -5.86 1.57 6.79
C PRO A 46 -6.65 0.75 5.77
N GLN A 47 -7.87 0.35 6.14
CA GLN A 47 -8.79 -0.23 5.18
C GLN A 47 -9.32 0.92 4.32
N CYS A 48 -8.85 1.00 3.07
CA CYS A 48 -9.44 1.89 2.08
C CYS A 48 -10.78 1.29 1.62
N GLU A 49 -11.78 2.14 1.46
CA GLU A 49 -13.01 1.72 0.78
C GLU A 49 -12.65 1.29 -0.65
N GLU A 50 -13.27 0.21 -1.12
CA GLU A 50 -13.09 -0.24 -2.50
C GLU A 50 -13.38 0.93 -3.44
N HIS A 51 -12.43 1.22 -4.31
CA HIS A 51 -12.61 2.28 -5.30
C HIS A 51 -13.86 1.97 -6.12
N LYS A 52 -14.82 2.89 -6.08
CA LYS A 52 -15.91 2.95 -7.04
C LYS A 52 -15.30 2.81 -8.43
N GLU A 53 -15.92 1.96 -9.27
CA GLU A 53 -15.59 1.90 -10.69
C GLU A 53 -15.44 3.34 -11.19
N PHE A 54 -14.26 3.68 -11.70
CA PHE A 54 -14.02 5.03 -12.20
C PHE A 54 -14.90 5.24 -13.43
N GLU A 55 -15.78 6.21 -13.32
CA GLU A 55 -16.67 6.61 -14.42
C GLU A 55 -15.96 7.72 -15.21
N VAL A 56 -15.66 7.44 -16.46
CA VAL A 56 -15.05 8.42 -17.37
C VAL A 56 -16.14 9.30 -17.95
N LYS A 57 -16.14 10.57 -17.61
CA LYS A 57 -17.10 11.53 -18.15
C LYS A 57 -16.73 11.92 -19.58
N PRO A 58 -17.72 12.10 -20.48
CA PRO A 58 -17.46 12.54 -21.85
C PRO A 58 -16.66 13.85 -21.94
N ASP A 59 -16.87 14.77 -21.00
CA ASP A 59 -16.21 16.07 -20.96
C ASP A 59 -14.71 15.98 -20.60
N GLU A 60 -14.28 14.85 -20.04
CA GLU A 60 -12.89 14.56 -19.72
C GLU A 60 -12.12 13.97 -20.90
N LEU A 61 -12.81 13.70 -22.00
CA LEU A 61 -12.26 13.09 -23.20
C LEU A 61 -12.15 14.09 -24.34
N ARG A 62 -10.96 14.19 -24.90
CA ARG A 62 -10.74 14.84 -26.20
C ARG A 62 -10.55 13.76 -27.26
N ILE A 63 -11.44 13.76 -28.27
CA ILE A 63 -11.44 12.79 -29.37
C ILE A 63 -11.07 13.53 -30.64
N ASP A 64 -9.94 13.19 -31.22
CA ASP A 64 -9.44 13.72 -32.47
C ASP A 64 -9.47 12.61 -33.54
N THR A 65 -9.97 12.90 -34.74
CA THR A 65 -9.92 12.00 -35.88
C THR A 65 -8.89 12.48 -36.88
N TYR A 66 -8.19 11.53 -37.50
CA TYR A 66 -7.17 11.84 -38.49
C TYR A 66 -7.04 10.73 -39.54
N ARG A 67 -6.29 10.99 -40.61
CA ARG A 67 -6.04 10.01 -41.66
C ARG A 67 -5.08 8.94 -41.17
N ALA A 68 -5.47 7.69 -41.37
CA ALA A 68 -4.60 6.57 -41.07
C ALA A 68 -3.40 6.60 -42.05
N SER A 69 -2.19 6.40 -41.48
CA SER A 69 -0.99 6.25 -42.29
C SER A 69 -0.56 4.78 -42.29
N GLY A 70 -0.42 4.20 -43.52
CA GLY A 70 0.00 2.80 -43.66
C GLY A 70 -0.06 2.32 -45.10
N ALA A 71 0.44 1.12 -45.37
CA ALA A 71 0.35 0.44 -46.65
C ALA A 71 -1.10 0.00 -46.88
N GLY A 72 -1.89 0.85 -47.54
CA GLY A 72 -3.28 0.60 -47.87
C GLY A 72 -3.66 1.30 -49.18
N GLY A 73 -4.75 0.85 -49.84
CA GLY A 73 -5.24 1.44 -51.06
C GLY A 73 -5.80 2.85 -50.89
N GLN A 74 -6.35 3.45 -51.98
CA GLN A 74 -6.88 4.82 -52.00
C GLN A 74 -7.83 5.17 -50.83
N HIS A 75 -8.58 4.22 -50.30
CA HIS A 75 -9.52 4.42 -49.19
C HIS A 75 -8.85 4.79 -47.87
N VAL A 76 -7.67 4.22 -47.60
CA VAL A 76 -6.94 4.49 -46.34
C VAL A 76 -6.36 5.90 -46.32
N ASN A 77 -6.01 6.43 -47.51
CA ASN A 77 -5.39 7.74 -47.62
C ASN A 77 -6.39 8.90 -47.77
N THR A 78 -7.69 8.60 -47.97
CA THR A 78 -8.72 9.62 -48.20
C THR A 78 -9.70 9.79 -47.05
N THR A 79 -9.81 8.79 -46.14
CA THR A 79 -10.82 8.80 -45.06
C THR A 79 -10.19 8.99 -43.71
N ASP A 80 -10.72 9.91 -42.90
CA ASP A 80 -10.29 10.13 -41.51
C ASP A 80 -10.83 9.02 -40.58
N SER A 81 -10.32 7.80 -40.74
CA SER A 81 -10.76 6.62 -40.00
C SER A 81 -10.00 6.37 -38.72
N ALA A 82 -8.81 6.97 -38.55
CA ALA A 82 -8.01 6.84 -37.33
C ALA A 82 -8.56 7.74 -36.23
N VAL A 83 -8.53 7.22 -34.99
CA VAL A 83 -9.04 7.91 -33.82
C VAL A 83 -7.95 8.01 -32.76
N ARG A 84 -7.80 9.21 -32.18
CA ARG A 84 -6.98 9.50 -31.02
C ARG A 84 -7.89 9.98 -29.89
N ILE A 85 -7.80 9.35 -28.75
CA ILE A 85 -8.53 9.74 -27.54
C ILE A 85 -7.50 10.16 -26.49
N THR A 86 -7.68 11.36 -25.97
CA THR A 86 -6.87 11.90 -24.88
C THR A 86 -7.76 12.08 -23.65
N HIS A 87 -7.40 11.46 -22.53
CA HIS A 87 -8.04 11.70 -21.26
C HIS A 87 -7.37 12.90 -20.60
N LEU A 88 -8.10 14.00 -20.50
CA LEU A 88 -7.56 15.30 -20.07
C LEU A 88 -6.97 15.29 -18.65
N PRO A 89 -7.64 14.67 -17.63
CA PRO A 89 -7.13 14.70 -16.26
C PRO A 89 -5.81 13.94 -16.05
N THR A 90 -5.63 12.81 -16.77
CA THR A 90 -4.42 11.96 -16.62
C THR A 90 -3.40 12.17 -17.73
N GLY A 91 -3.77 12.84 -18.83
CA GLY A 91 -2.91 13.00 -20.00
C GLY A 91 -2.69 11.71 -20.80
N ILE A 92 -3.39 10.63 -20.49
CA ILE A 92 -3.25 9.35 -21.20
C ILE A 92 -3.81 9.49 -22.61
N VAL A 93 -2.99 9.13 -23.61
CA VAL A 93 -3.35 9.17 -25.02
C VAL A 93 -3.41 7.76 -25.60
N VAL A 94 -4.49 7.46 -26.30
CA VAL A 94 -4.70 6.20 -27.01
C VAL A 94 -5.00 6.50 -28.48
N GLN A 95 -4.40 5.71 -29.37
CA GLN A 95 -4.62 5.83 -30.82
C GLN A 95 -5.02 4.47 -31.36
N CYS A 96 -6.01 4.45 -32.26
CA CYS A 96 -6.44 3.27 -32.98
C CYS A 96 -6.70 3.59 -34.45
N GLN A 97 -6.08 2.79 -35.35
CA GLN A 97 -6.18 2.94 -36.77
C GLN A 97 -6.30 1.58 -37.53
N GLN A 98 -6.62 0.51 -36.78
CA GLN A 98 -6.55 -0.87 -37.30
C GLN A 98 -7.77 -1.23 -38.17
N GLU A 99 -8.90 -0.60 -37.94
CA GLU A 99 -10.15 -0.90 -38.63
C GLU A 99 -10.45 0.13 -39.72
N ARG A 100 -11.24 -0.30 -40.70
CA ARG A 100 -11.71 0.57 -41.78
C ARG A 100 -12.78 1.57 -41.33
N SER A 101 -13.50 1.24 -40.27
CA SER A 101 -14.56 2.07 -39.71
C SER A 101 -14.04 2.93 -38.55
N GLN A 102 -14.28 4.24 -38.65
CA GLN A 102 -14.00 5.19 -37.57
C GLN A 102 -14.69 4.80 -36.26
N HIS A 103 -15.94 4.31 -36.33
CA HIS A 103 -16.70 3.87 -35.16
C HIS A 103 -16.01 2.70 -34.45
N SER A 104 -15.60 1.67 -35.20
CA SER A 104 -14.87 0.52 -34.63
C SER A 104 -13.52 0.92 -34.00
N ASN A 105 -12.79 1.86 -34.64
CA ASN A 105 -11.56 2.39 -34.07
C ASN A 105 -11.82 3.17 -32.77
N ARG A 106 -12.92 3.93 -32.69
CA ARG A 106 -13.32 4.64 -31.47
C ARG A 106 -13.66 3.68 -30.34
N GLU A 107 -14.45 2.63 -30.62
CA GLU A 107 -14.78 1.63 -29.59
C GLU A 107 -13.54 0.90 -29.08
N LYS A 108 -12.63 0.48 -29.97
CA LYS A 108 -11.36 -0.15 -29.58
C LYS A 108 -10.49 0.81 -28.78
N ALA A 109 -10.36 2.06 -29.21
CA ALA A 109 -9.61 3.07 -28.49
C ALA A 109 -10.18 3.32 -27.09
N MET A 110 -11.50 3.34 -26.93
CA MET A 110 -12.14 3.46 -25.61
C MET A 110 -11.82 2.27 -24.72
N ARG A 111 -11.91 1.04 -25.22
CA ARG A 111 -11.55 -0.16 -24.43
C ARG A 111 -10.09 -0.12 -23.95
N ILE A 112 -9.18 0.28 -24.84
CA ILE A 112 -7.76 0.42 -24.48
C ILE A 112 -7.55 1.55 -23.47
N LEU A 113 -8.29 2.66 -23.59
CA LEU A 113 -8.25 3.77 -22.64
C LEU A 113 -8.70 3.32 -21.26
N TYR A 114 -9.83 2.61 -21.15
CA TYR A 114 -10.31 2.07 -19.88
C TYR A 114 -9.27 1.15 -19.21
N ALA A 115 -8.66 0.26 -19.99
CA ALA A 115 -7.62 -0.63 -19.46
C ALA A 115 -6.39 0.15 -18.93
N ARG A 116 -5.94 1.19 -19.65
CA ARG A 116 -4.82 2.05 -19.23
C ARG A 116 -5.15 2.91 -18.02
N LEU A 117 -6.39 3.39 -17.94
CA LEU A 117 -6.85 4.14 -16.76
C LEU A 117 -6.91 3.25 -15.52
N ALA A 118 -7.43 2.02 -15.66
CA ALA A 118 -7.43 1.06 -14.56
C ALA A 118 -6.02 0.79 -14.02
N ASP A 119 -5.07 0.51 -14.92
CA ASP A 119 -3.66 0.31 -14.54
C ASP A 119 -3.04 1.57 -13.89
N HIS A 120 -3.34 2.75 -14.40
CA HIS A 120 -2.85 4.02 -13.83
C HIS A 120 -3.40 4.26 -12.41
N TYR A 121 -4.69 4.05 -12.18
CA TYR A 121 -5.30 4.22 -10.86
C TYR A 121 -4.81 3.16 -9.87
N GLN A 122 -4.63 1.91 -10.33
CA GLN A 122 -4.07 0.86 -9.50
C GLN A 122 -2.64 1.20 -9.06
N ARG A 123 -1.78 1.64 -9.98
CA ARG A 123 -0.42 2.08 -9.64
C ARG A 123 -0.40 3.25 -8.65
N LYS A 124 -1.26 4.23 -8.88
CA LYS A 124 -1.38 5.37 -7.97
C LYS A 124 -1.80 4.93 -6.56
N GLN A 125 -2.74 4.00 -6.47
CA GLN A 125 -3.15 3.41 -5.20
C GLN A 125 -2.01 2.63 -4.53
N GLU A 126 -1.25 1.86 -5.29
CA GLU A 126 -0.07 1.14 -4.79
C GLU A 126 1.02 2.11 -4.29
N GLU A 127 1.25 3.21 -5.00
CA GLU A 127 2.18 4.27 -4.59
C GLU A 127 1.72 4.95 -3.29
N GLU A 128 0.43 5.28 -3.17
CA GLU A 128 -0.16 5.85 -1.96
C GLU A 128 -0.05 4.87 -0.78
N LEU A 129 -0.35 3.58 -0.99
CA LEU A 129 -0.18 2.54 0.02
C LEU A 129 1.29 2.38 0.43
N ASN A 130 2.22 2.41 -0.53
CA ASN A 130 3.65 2.31 -0.25
C ASN A 130 4.17 3.56 0.48
N ALA A 131 3.66 4.75 0.16
CA ALA A 131 3.96 5.97 0.90
C ALA A 131 3.46 5.90 2.35
N LEU A 132 2.27 5.33 2.58
CA LEU A 132 1.74 5.07 3.93
C LEU A 132 2.53 3.98 4.68
N ARG A 133 3.03 2.97 3.94
CA ARG A 133 3.92 1.95 4.52
C ARG A 133 5.24 2.52 4.99
N GLY A 134 5.79 3.58 4.33
CA GLY A 134 7.14 4.09 4.58
C GLY A 134 8.21 3.01 4.38
N GLU A 135 9.44 3.29 4.79
CA GLU A 135 10.53 2.33 4.67
C GLU A 135 10.26 1.06 5.51
N GLN A 136 10.13 -0.08 4.85
CA GLN A 136 10.15 -1.38 5.51
C GLN A 136 11.59 -1.67 5.96
N LYS A 137 11.82 -1.65 7.28
CA LYS A 137 13.10 -2.10 7.82
C LYS A 137 13.21 -3.61 7.68
N GLU A 138 14.37 -4.09 7.27
CA GLU A 138 14.65 -5.52 7.23
C GLU A 138 14.39 -6.18 8.58
N ILE A 139 13.87 -7.42 8.56
CA ILE A 139 13.63 -8.23 9.75
C ILE A 139 14.98 -8.76 10.23
N ALA A 140 15.78 -7.90 10.86
CA ALA A 140 17.15 -8.18 11.29
C ALA A 140 17.44 -7.62 12.68
N TRP A 141 18.56 -8.05 13.23
CA TRP A 141 19.11 -7.49 14.47
C TRP A 141 19.34 -5.98 14.31
N GLY A 142 18.87 -5.22 15.31
CA GLY A 142 18.99 -3.75 15.29
C GLY A 142 17.78 -3.01 14.75
N SER A 143 16.88 -3.70 14.02
CA SER A 143 15.66 -3.08 13.44
C SER A 143 14.43 -3.21 14.34
N GLN A 144 14.54 -3.90 15.47
CA GLN A 144 13.40 -4.15 16.35
C GLN A 144 12.91 -2.89 17.05
N ILE A 145 11.60 -2.68 17.04
CA ILE A 145 10.94 -1.61 17.81
C ILE A 145 10.72 -2.03 19.27
N ARG A 146 10.42 -3.31 19.51
CA ARG A 146 10.17 -3.83 20.86
C ARG A 146 10.76 -5.22 21.04
N SER A 147 11.32 -5.48 22.23
CA SER A 147 11.87 -6.78 22.62
C SER A 147 11.10 -7.35 23.79
N TYR A 148 10.73 -8.62 23.70
CA TYR A 148 10.05 -9.41 24.71
C TYR A 148 11.01 -10.51 25.19
N VAL A 149 11.52 -10.38 26.39
CA VAL A 149 12.50 -11.30 26.98
C VAL A 149 11.82 -12.11 28.09
N PHE A 150 11.69 -13.41 27.91
CA PHE A 150 11.14 -14.33 28.91
C PHE A 150 12.21 -15.04 29.72
N HIS A 151 13.44 -15.08 29.24
CA HIS A 151 14.54 -15.77 29.90
C HIS A 151 15.89 -15.12 29.56
N PRO A 152 16.81 -14.94 30.52
CA PRO A 152 16.81 -15.36 31.94
C PRO A 152 16.02 -14.45 32.89
N TYR A 153 15.59 -13.30 32.45
CA TYR A 153 14.74 -12.37 33.19
C TYR A 153 13.51 -12.02 32.35
N THR A 154 12.48 -11.49 32.98
CA THR A 154 11.26 -11.04 32.27
C THR A 154 11.29 -9.54 32.07
N LEU A 155 11.27 -9.10 30.81
CA LEU A 155 11.29 -7.69 30.45
C LEU A 155 10.69 -7.48 29.06
N VAL A 156 9.82 -6.50 28.92
CA VAL A 156 9.43 -5.93 27.63
C VAL A 156 10.01 -4.52 27.53
N LYS A 157 10.77 -4.26 26.47
CA LYS A 157 11.39 -2.95 26.23
C LYS A 157 11.04 -2.45 24.85
N ASP A 158 10.49 -1.24 24.77
CA ASP A 158 10.35 -0.51 23.51
C ASP A 158 11.61 0.34 23.29
N HIS A 159 12.31 0.06 22.19
CA HIS A 159 13.58 0.70 21.86
C HIS A 159 13.43 2.15 21.35
N ARG A 160 12.22 2.56 20.96
CA ARG A 160 11.95 3.92 20.46
C ARG A 160 11.75 4.90 21.61
N THR A 161 11.04 4.46 22.65
CA THR A 161 10.66 5.29 23.81
C THR A 161 11.48 5.00 25.06
N ASN A 162 12.24 3.89 25.05
CA ASN A 162 12.95 3.32 26.22
C ASN A 162 12.03 2.93 27.39
N VAL A 163 10.72 2.78 27.14
CA VAL A 163 9.79 2.27 28.16
C VAL A 163 10.05 0.79 28.39
N GLU A 164 10.12 0.40 29.69
CA GLU A 164 10.37 -0.97 30.14
C GLU A 164 9.24 -1.43 31.07
N VAL A 165 8.74 -2.64 30.84
CA VAL A 165 7.69 -3.29 31.66
C VAL A 165 8.17 -4.70 32.04
N GLY A 166 8.21 -4.98 33.35
CA GLY A 166 8.63 -6.29 33.87
C GLY A 166 7.56 -7.36 33.81
N ASN A 167 6.27 -6.96 33.85
CA ASN A 167 5.13 -7.91 33.73
C ASN A 167 4.87 -8.25 32.26
N ILE A 168 5.67 -9.21 31.75
CA ILE A 168 5.55 -9.62 30.36
C ILE A 168 4.21 -10.31 30.06
N GLN A 169 3.62 -11.00 31.05
CA GLN A 169 2.35 -11.70 30.85
C GLN A 169 1.21 -10.72 30.58
N ALA A 170 1.11 -9.65 31.37
CA ALA A 170 0.12 -8.61 31.16
C ALA A 170 0.24 -7.97 29.75
N VAL A 171 1.48 -7.74 29.30
CA VAL A 171 1.72 -7.22 27.94
C VAL A 171 1.29 -8.22 26.87
N MET A 172 1.53 -9.52 27.05
CA MET A 172 1.08 -10.57 26.12
C MET A 172 -0.44 -10.74 26.12
N ASP A 173 -1.10 -10.44 27.24
CA ASP A 173 -2.56 -10.47 27.38
C ASP A 173 -3.25 -9.19 26.85
N GLY A 174 -2.44 -8.19 26.40
CA GLY A 174 -2.95 -7.01 25.70
C GLY A 174 -2.73 -5.67 26.39
N GLU A 175 -2.08 -5.60 27.57
CA GLU A 175 -1.76 -4.34 28.23
C GLU A 175 -0.60 -3.62 27.55
N ILE A 176 -0.86 -3.08 26.33
CA ILE A 176 0.16 -2.41 25.50
C ILE A 176 0.00 -0.87 25.47
N ASP A 177 -1.01 -0.33 26.14
CA ASP A 177 -1.38 1.10 26.06
C ASP A 177 -0.23 2.02 26.45
N VAL A 178 0.55 1.65 27.46
CA VAL A 178 1.72 2.42 27.92
C VAL A 178 2.73 2.66 26.80
N PHE A 179 2.97 1.66 25.94
CA PHE A 179 3.87 1.79 24.80
C PHE A 179 3.27 2.64 23.70
N LEU A 180 1.97 2.46 23.41
CA LEU A 180 1.25 3.21 22.37
C LEU A 180 1.19 4.70 22.71
N GLU A 181 0.72 5.03 23.91
CA GLU A 181 0.58 6.40 24.38
C GLU A 181 1.91 7.13 24.44
N THR A 182 2.94 6.49 25.01
CA THR A 182 4.27 7.11 25.11
C THR A 182 4.86 7.39 23.72
N PHE A 183 4.70 6.47 22.78
CA PHE A 183 5.19 6.66 21.42
C PHE A 183 4.42 7.78 20.70
N LEU A 184 3.10 7.82 20.80
CA LEU A 184 2.26 8.86 20.18
C LEU A 184 2.55 10.25 20.76
N LEU A 185 2.74 10.35 22.09
CA LEU A 185 3.14 11.59 22.75
C LEU A 185 4.53 12.07 22.31
N GLN A 186 5.44 11.16 22.06
CA GLN A 186 6.79 11.49 21.59
C GLN A 186 6.77 12.00 20.15
N GLN A 187 5.95 11.38 19.29
CA GLN A 187 5.73 11.86 17.91
C GLN A 187 5.12 13.27 17.90
N SER A 188 4.08 13.52 18.69
CA SER A 188 3.42 14.84 18.72
C SER A 188 4.36 15.96 19.17
N LYS A 189 5.35 15.67 20.02
CA LYS A 189 6.38 16.63 20.44
C LYS A 189 7.49 16.83 19.39
N GLY A 190 7.72 15.86 18.52
CA GLY A 190 8.70 15.91 17.43
C GLY A 190 8.23 16.74 16.24
N ASP A 191 6.93 16.73 15.97
CA ASP A 191 6.31 17.48 14.85
C ASP A 191 6.14 19.00 15.13
N THR A 192 6.50 19.46 16.35
CA THR A 192 6.32 20.86 16.77
C THR A 192 7.65 21.67 16.68
N ARG A 193 8.65 21.16 15.95
CA ARG A 193 9.95 21.86 15.75
C ARG A 193 10.20 22.18 14.30
#